data_6aa1834f65bfead4d41938fac96acfdf
#
_entry.id   6aa1834f65bfead4d41938fac96acfdf
#
_cell.length_a   1.000
_cell.length_b   1.000
_cell.length_c   1.000
_cell.angle_alpha   90.00
_cell.angle_beta   90.00
_cell.angle_gamma   90.00
#
_symmetry.space_group_name_H-M   'P 1'
#
loop_
_entity.id
_entity.type
_entity.pdbx_description
1 polymer ?
#
loop_
_entity_poly.entity_id
_entity_poly.type
_entity_poly.pdbx_seq_one_letter_code
_entity_poly.pdbx_strand_id
1 'polypeptide(L)'
;MIKKIIFYPPILASIAAAGCISLLALMSDATSTFILWMIPTFGASVVLITALPNSPLARPKNIIFGHLISAASGVLLATIVIPSFYSLGIAVGLAIFFMMITDCLHPPAGGNPILVILSGSILEFNLLPLAVGVLFISIYAVILNKIILKRDYPWF
;
A
#
# COMPACT_ATOMS: atom_id res chain seq x y z
N MET A 1 19.46 18.00 10.19
CA MET A 1 19.41 17.17 11.42
C MET A 1 18.57 15.93 11.13
N ILE A 2 19.20 14.77 10.88
CA ILE A 2 18.48 13.51 10.59
C ILE A 2 17.80 13.10 11.88
N LYS A 3 16.46 13.18 11.95
CA LYS A 3 15.69 12.62 13.06
C LYS A 3 16.03 11.13 13.16
N LYS A 4 16.57 10.71 14.30
CA LYS A 4 16.91 9.32 14.59
C LYS A 4 15.67 8.46 14.30
N ILE A 5 15.74 7.59 13.28
CA ILE A 5 14.67 6.64 12.99
C ILE A 5 14.65 5.67 14.17
N ILE A 6 13.61 5.73 14.99
CA ILE A 6 13.44 4.83 16.12
C ILE A 6 12.81 3.55 15.58
N PHE A 7 13.61 2.50 15.48
CA PHE A 7 13.10 1.15 15.20
C PHE A 7 12.36 0.63 16.43
N TYR A 8 11.17 0.12 16.21
CA TYR A 8 10.40 -0.54 17.27
C TYR A 8 10.95 -1.95 17.54
N PRO A 9 10.69 -2.52 18.74
CA PRO A 9 11.16 -3.87 19.04
C PRO A 9 10.78 -4.84 17.92
N PRO A 10 11.74 -5.57 17.34
CA PRO A 10 11.49 -6.41 16.16
C PRO A 10 10.37 -7.42 16.37
N ILE A 11 10.30 -8.03 17.54
CA ILE A 11 9.27 -9.02 17.91
C ILE A 11 7.87 -8.38 17.83
N LEU A 12 7.68 -7.19 18.38
CA LEU A 12 6.38 -6.52 18.39
C LEU A 12 5.95 -6.14 16.94
N ALA A 13 6.88 -5.60 16.15
CA ALA A 13 6.62 -5.28 14.75
C ALA A 13 6.26 -6.54 13.94
N SER A 14 6.97 -7.64 14.17
CA SER A 14 6.72 -8.92 13.46
C SER A 14 5.37 -9.52 13.82
N ILE A 15 4.99 -9.54 15.10
CA ILE A 15 3.68 -10.04 15.54
C ILE A 15 2.56 -9.17 14.97
N ALA A 16 2.72 -7.84 15.02
CA ALA A 16 1.74 -6.92 14.47
C ALA A 16 1.60 -7.07 12.94
N ALA A 17 2.71 -7.25 12.24
CA ALA A 17 2.69 -7.48 10.80
C ALA A 17 2.01 -8.81 10.43
N ALA A 18 2.36 -9.88 11.12
CA ALA A 18 1.74 -11.19 10.94
C ALA A 18 0.23 -11.12 11.19
N GLY A 19 -0.20 -10.46 12.28
CA GLY A 19 -1.63 -10.26 12.59
C GLY A 19 -2.36 -9.49 11.50
N CYS A 20 -1.81 -8.40 10.99
CA CYS A 20 -2.40 -7.61 9.91
C CYS A 20 -2.62 -8.44 8.65
N ILE A 21 -1.59 -9.12 8.19
CA ILE A 21 -1.64 -9.94 6.96
C ILE A 21 -2.55 -11.15 7.14
N SER A 22 -2.53 -11.82 8.31
CA SER A 22 -3.43 -12.95 8.58
C SER A 22 -4.90 -12.54 8.58
N LEU A 23 -5.24 -11.39 9.17
CA LEU A 23 -6.62 -10.86 9.14
C LEU A 23 -7.05 -10.47 7.72
N LEU A 24 -6.17 -9.85 6.95
CA LEU A 24 -6.44 -9.53 5.55
C LEU A 24 -6.66 -10.80 4.72
N ALA A 25 -5.83 -11.82 4.92
CA ALA A 25 -5.97 -13.12 4.26
C ALA A 25 -7.30 -13.82 4.62
N LEU A 26 -7.69 -13.77 5.90
CA LEU A 26 -8.97 -14.33 6.35
C LEU A 26 -10.18 -13.61 5.70
N MET A 27 -10.13 -12.28 5.58
CA MET A 27 -11.17 -11.52 4.87
C MET A 27 -11.21 -11.89 3.39
N SER A 28 -10.08 -12.11 2.78
CA SER A 28 -9.96 -12.53 1.38
C SER A 28 -10.53 -13.93 1.14
N ASP A 29 -10.25 -14.87 2.02
CA ASP A 29 -10.75 -16.24 1.96
C ASP A 29 -12.29 -16.26 2.08
N ALA A 30 -12.84 -15.51 3.02
CA ALA A 30 -14.28 -15.38 3.24
C ALA A 30 -15.05 -14.85 2.01
N THR A 31 -14.38 -14.16 1.08
CA THR A 31 -15.00 -13.62 -0.14
C THR A 31 -14.74 -14.47 -1.39
N SER A 32 -14.06 -15.62 -1.27
CA SER A 32 -13.64 -16.49 -2.37
C SER A 32 -12.76 -15.76 -3.42
N THR A 33 -12.11 -14.66 -3.03
CA THR A 33 -11.28 -13.83 -3.90
C THR A 33 -9.84 -13.71 -3.38
N PHE A 34 -9.35 -14.79 -2.75
CA PHE A 34 -8.07 -14.84 -2.03
C PHE A 34 -6.89 -14.15 -2.75
N ILE A 35 -6.71 -14.42 -4.03
CA ILE A 35 -5.58 -13.89 -4.80
C ILE A 35 -5.69 -12.37 -5.00
N LEU A 36 -6.90 -11.82 -5.12
CA LEU A 36 -7.12 -10.41 -5.43
C LEU A 36 -6.83 -9.47 -4.26
N TRP A 37 -6.83 -9.98 -3.02
CA TRP A 37 -6.60 -9.19 -1.81
C TRP A 37 -5.16 -9.25 -1.31
N MET A 38 -4.39 -10.24 -1.77
CA MET A 38 -3.03 -10.49 -1.30
C MET A 38 -1.98 -9.89 -2.25
N ILE A 39 -2.08 -8.57 -2.47
CA ILE A 39 -1.11 -7.86 -3.32
C ILE A 39 0.22 -7.69 -2.57
N PRO A 40 1.37 -8.01 -3.19
CA PRO A 40 2.69 -7.90 -2.54
C PRO A 40 2.98 -6.51 -1.95
N THR A 41 2.41 -5.45 -2.55
CA THR A 41 2.55 -4.07 -2.09
C THR A 41 1.93 -3.83 -0.71
N PHE A 42 0.94 -4.64 -0.30
CA PHE A 42 0.37 -4.60 1.05
C PHE A 42 1.37 -5.07 2.10
N GLY A 43 2.15 -6.11 1.82
CA GLY A 43 3.22 -6.56 2.71
C GLY A 43 4.21 -5.44 3.01
N ALA A 44 4.65 -4.70 1.96
CA ALA A 44 5.54 -3.55 2.12
C ALA A 44 4.88 -2.40 2.91
N SER A 45 3.58 -2.14 2.73
CA SER A 45 2.83 -1.16 3.52
C SER A 45 2.77 -1.55 4.99
N VAL A 46 2.55 -2.83 5.28
CA VAL A 46 2.50 -3.37 6.65
C VAL A 46 3.86 -3.23 7.35
N VAL A 47 4.98 -3.41 6.62
CA VAL A 47 6.32 -3.12 7.17
C VAL A 47 6.42 -1.66 7.62
N LEU A 48 5.97 -0.70 6.82
CA LEU A 48 6.03 0.71 7.20
C LEU A 48 5.21 1.02 8.46
N ILE A 49 3.97 0.55 8.54
CA ILE A 49 3.09 0.87 9.68
C ILE A 49 3.51 0.19 10.99
N THR A 50 4.20 -0.93 10.92
CA THR A 50 4.62 -1.69 12.11
C THR A 50 6.04 -1.36 12.56
N ALA A 51 6.99 -1.27 11.62
CA ALA A 51 8.39 -1.04 11.91
C ALA A 51 8.80 0.43 11.88
N LEU A 52 8.14 1.27 11.08
CA LEU A 52 8.48 2.69 10.87
C LEU A 52 7.25 3.61 11.00
N PRO A 53 6.38 3.48 12.02
CA PRO A 53 5.12 4.22 12.09
C PRO A 53 5.30 5.75 12.18
N ASN A 54 6.46 6.23 12.63
CA ASN A 54 6.78 7.67 12.68
C ASN A 54 7.20 8.25 11.31
N SER A 55 7.31 7.39 10.29
CA SER A 55 7.62 7.87 8.93
C SER A 55 6.42 8.63 8.37
N PRO A 56 6.62 9.80 7.75
CA PRO A 56 5.55 10.49 7.03
C PRO A 56 4.95 9.63 5.91
N LEU A 57 5.73 8.69 5.37
CA LEU A 57 5.31 7.77 4.32
C LEU A 57 4.38 6.65 4.81
N ALA A 58 4.29 6.44 6.14
CA ALA A 58 3.44 5.43 6.78
C ALA A 58 2.06 5.96 7.20
N ARG A 59 1.75 7.24 6.94
CA ARG A 59 0.47 7.85 7.34
C ARG A 59 -0.70 7.26 6.58
N PRO A 60 -1.89 7.13 7.19
CA PRO A 60 -3.09 6.61 6.53
C PRO A 60 -3.42 7.33 5.22
N LYS A 61 -3.30 8.65 5.19
CA LYS A 61 -3.45 9.46 3.97
C LYS A 61 -2.57 8.93 2.83
N ASN A 62 -1.29 8.71 3.12
CA ASN A 62 -0.32 8.27 2.12
C ASN A 62 -0.60 6.83 1.66
N ILE A 63 -1.01 5.95 2.57
CA ILE A 63 -1.38 4.57 2.24
C ILE A 63 -2.57 4.58 1.28
N ILE A 64 -3.67 5.24 1.67
CA ILE A 64 -4.92 5.22 0.89
C ILE A 64 -4.70 5.87 -0.49
N PHE A 65 -4.33 7.15 -0.51
CA PHE A 65 -4.21 7.89 -1.76
C PHE A 65 -3.02 7.44 -2.59
N GLY A 66 -1.89 7.06 -1.97
CA GLY A 66 -0.74 6.54 -2.69
C GLY A 66 -1.08 5.27 -3.48
N HIS A 67 -1.75 4.30 -2.89
CA HIS A 67 -2.18 3.09 -3.60
C HIS A 67 -3.21 3.38 -4.69
N LEU A 68 -4.19 4.24 -4.43
CA LEU A 68 -5.23 4.57 -5.42
C LEU A 68 -4.66 5.31 -6.63
N ILE A 69 -3.84 6.34 -6.40
CA ILE A 69 -3.19 7.12 -7.48
C ILE A 69 -2.24 6.23 -8.28
N SER A 70 -1.49 5.41 -7.61
CA SER A 70 -0.54 4.52 -8.25
C SER A 70 -1.24 3.47 -9.14
N ALA A 71 -2.31 2.84 -8.63
CA ALA A 71 -3.10 1.92 -9.41
C ALA A 71 -3.79 2.61 -10.60
N ALA A 72 -4.34 3.82 -10.39
CA ALA A 72 -4.94 4.61 -11.46
C ALA A 72 -3.93 4.94 -12.58
N SER A 73 -2.67 5.24 -12.23
CA SER A 73 -1.59 5.46 -13.20
C SER A 73 -1.30 4.20 -14.03
N GLY A 74 -1.32 3.02 -13.39
CA GLY A 74 -1.19 1.74 -14.08
C GLY A 74 -2.36 1.47 -15.04
N VAL A 75 -3.60 1.68 -14.57
CA VAL A 75 -4.81 1.52 -15.40
C VAL A 75 -4.77 2.46 -16.59
N LEU A 76 -4.44 3.73 -16.39
CA LEU A 76 -4.33 4.70 -17.48
C LEU A 76 -3.37 4.22 -18.56
N LEU A 77 -2.18 3.76 -18.18
CA LEU A 77 -1.21 3.27 -19.15
C LEU A 77 -1.65 1.96 -19.82
N ALA A 78 -2.22 1.02 -19.07
CA ALA A 78 -2.69 -0.26 -19.61
C ALA A 78 -3.80 -0.10 -20.67
N THR A 79 -4.54 1.03 -20.65
CA THR A 79 -5.57 1.32 -21.67
C THR A 79 -5.02 1.83 -23.00
N ILE A 80 -3.81 2.38 -23.02
CA ILE A 80 -3.30 3.11 -24.20
C ILE A 80 -1.99 2.54 -24.76
N VAL A 81 -1.31 1.65 -24.01
CA VAL A 81 -0.03 1.08 -24.45
C VAL A 81 0.02 -0.44 -24.23
N ILE A 82 0.74 -1.13 -25.14
CA ILE A 82 1.05 -2.55 -25.00
C ILE A 82 2.09 -2.73 -23.87
N PRO A 83 1.99 -3.79 -23.05
CA PRO A 83 2.98 -4.10 -22.03
C PRO A 83 4.40 -4.19 -22.61
N SER A 84 5.31 -3.39 -22.05
CA SER A 84 6.71 -3.32 -22.42
C SER A 84 7.53 -2.75 -21.27
N PHE A 85 8.85 -2.88 -21.34
CA PHE A 85 9.70 -2.28 -20.31
C PHE A 85 9.57 -0.74 -20.26
N TYR A 86 9.28 -0.10 -21.39
CA TYR A 86 9.02 1.36 -21.42
C TYR A 86 7.70 1.71 -20.72
N SER A 87 6.62 0.98 -21.00
CA SER A 87 5.32 1.24 -20.40
C SER A 87 5.34 1.03 -18.88
N LEU A 88 6.06 0.02 -18.39
CA LEU A 88 6.26 -0.21 -16.96
C LEU A 88 6.99 0.97 -16.30
N GLY A 89 8.09 1.42 -16.92
CA GLY A 89 8.87 2.56 -16.39
C GLY A 89 8.07 3.86 -16.37
N ILE A 90 7.34 4.16 -17.45
CA ILE A 90 6.48 5.36 -17.56
C ILE A 90 5.36 5.31 -16.51
N ALA A 91 4.70 4.17 -16.34
CA ALA A 91 3.61 4.03 -15.37
C ALA A 91 4.06 4.26 -13.91
N VAL A 92 5.22 3.70 -13.55
CA VAL A 92 5.82 3.94 -12.23
C VAL A 92 6.23 5.40 -12.06
N GLY A 93 6.85 6.00 -13.11
CA GLY A 93 7.23 7.41 -13.09
C GLY A 93 6.03 8.34 -12.90
N LEU A 94 4.93 8.10 -13.61
CA LEU A 94 3.66 8.83 -13.44
C LEU A 94 3.07 8.67 -12.04
N ALA A 95 3.08 7.44 -11.51
CA ALA A 95 2.60 7.18 -10.16
C ALA A 95 3.38 7.98 -9.12
N ILE A 96 4.71 7.97 -9.21
CA ILE A 96 5.58 8.76 -8.31
C ILE A 96 5.28 10.26 -8.47
N PHE A 97 5.21 10.75 -9.70
CA PHE A 97 4.92 12.16 -9.99
C PHE A 97 3.59 12.60 -9.34
N PHE A 98 2.50 11.85 -9.57
CA PHE A 98 1.21 12.20 -9.00
C PHE A 98 1.17 12.05 -7.48
N MET A 99 1.78 11.03 -6.90
CA MET A 99 1.90 10.90 -5.44
C MET A 99 2.68 12.06 -4.82
N MET A 100 3.71 12.58 -5.49
CA MET A 100 4.51 13.69 -4.98
C MET A 100 3.75 15.02 -5.03
N ILE A 101 3.10 15.34 -6.14
CA ILE A 101 2.35 16.61 -6.26
C ILE A 101 1.11 16.66 -5.37
N THR A 102 0.56 15.51 -4.98
CA THR A 102 -0.58 15.39 -4.07
C THR A 102 -0.17 15.19 -2.61
N ASP A 103 1.13 15.24 -2.31
CA ASP A 103 1.67 15.02 -0.95
C ASP A 103 1.16 13.72 -0.30
N CYS A 104 1.10 12.64 -1.08
CA CYS A 104 0.68 11.32 -0.60
C CYS A 104 1.66 10.21 -1.00
N LEU A 105 2.96 10.55 -1.06
CA LEU A 105 4.00 9.59 -1.43
C LEU A 105 4.00 8.38 -0.48
N HIS A 106 3.81 7.19 -1.06
CA HIS A 106 3.82 5.90 -0.37
C HIS A 106 4.62 4.88 -1.18
N PRO A 107 5.89 4.66 -0.85
CA PRO A 107 6.78 3.82 -1.66
C PRO A 107 6.24 2.42 -1.99
N PRO A 108 5.57 1.70 -1.06
CA PRO A 108 4.99 0.39 -1.38
C PRO A 108 4.03 0.43 -2.57
N ALA A 109 3.29 1.52 -2.72
CA ALA A 109 2.33 1.69 -3.81
C ALA A 109 2.99 1.76 -5.20
N GLY A 110 4.28 2.09 -5.28
CA GLY A 110 5.03 2.14 -6.54
C GLY A 110 5.02 0.83 -7.35
N GLY A 111 4.72 -0.29 -6.71
CA GLY A 111 4.57 -1.58 -7.39
C GLY A 111 3.22 -1.79 -8.09
N ASN A 112 2.19 -1.04 -7.75
CA ASN A 112 0.84 -1.24 -8.30
C ASN A 112 0.75 -1.07 -9.83
N PRO A 113 1.39 -0.06 -10.46
CA PRO A 113 1.32 0.09 -11.90
C PRO A 113 1.89 -1.11 -12.65
N ILE A 114 2.94 -1.72 -12.09
CA ILE A 114 3.55 -2.93 -12.65
C ILE A 114 2.56 -4.08 -12.60
N LEU A 115 1.92 -4.29 -11.45
CA LEU A 115 0.92 -5.36 -11.27
C LEU A 115 -0.27 -5.17 -12.23
N VAL A 116 -0.78 -3.94 -12.37
CA VAL A 116 -1.89 -3.61 -13.27
C VAL A 116 -1.54 -3.96 -14.72
N ILE A 117 -0.38 -3.52 -15.19
CA ILE A 117 0.03 -3.72 -16.60
C ILE A 117 0.31 -5.21 -16.86
N LEU A 118 0.95 -5.92 -15.93
CA LEU A 118 1.30 -7.33 -16.09
C LEU A 118 0.10 -8.28 -15.90
N SER A 119 -0.99 -7.85 -15.25
CA SER A 119 -2.20 -8.67 -15.16
C SER A 119 -2.89 -8.89 -16.50
N GLY A 120 -2.51 -8.14 -17.54
CA GLY A 120 -2.99 -8.31 -18.90
C GLY A 120 -4.42 -7.83 -19.14
N SER A 121 -5.18 -7.56 -18.12
CA SER A 121 -6.53 -7.02 -18.23
C SER A 121 -6.85 -6.07 -17.07
N ILE A 122 -7.37 -4.90 -17.40
CA ILE A 122 -7.85 -3.91 -16.44
C ILE A 122 -8.97 -4.50 -15.57
N LEU A 123 -9.75 -5.44 -16.12
CA LEU A 123 -10.84 -6.11 -15.43
C LEU A 123 -10.34 -7.15 -14.41
N GLU A 124 -9.16 -7.72 -14.63
CA GLU A 124 -8.54 -8.66 -13.69
C GLU A 124 -7.90 -7.95 -12.49
N PHE A 125 -7.37 -6.72 -12.70
CA PHE A 125 -6.93 -5.88 -11.61
C PHE A 125 -8.15 -5.16 -11.00
N ASN A 126 -8.82 -5.85 -10.10
CA ASN A 126 -10.01 -5.29 -9.46
C ASN A 126 -9.62 -4.20 -8.45
N LEU A 127 -9.96 -2.94 -8.74
CA LEU A 127 -9.70 -1.79 -7.87
C LEU A 127 -10.46 -1.87 -6.54
N LEU A 128 -11.56 -2.62 -6.47
CA LEU A 128 -12.34 -2.74 -5.25
C LEU A 128 -11.58 -3.50 -4.15
N PRO A 129 -10.99 -4.68 -4.37
CA PRO A 129 -10.12 -5.33 -3.39
C PRO A 129 -8.94 -4.45 -2.97
N LEU A 130 -8.32 -3.72 -3.91
CA LEU A 130 -7.26 -2.77 -3.57
C LEU A 130 -7.78 -1.70 -2.59
N ALA A 131 -8.90 -1.05 -2.90
CA ALA A 131 -9.47 0.00 -2.07
C ALA A 131 -9.84 -0.51 -0.67
N VAL A 132 -10.50 -1.68 -0.59
CA VAL A 132 -10.85 -2.30 0.70
C VAL A 132 -9.61 -2.70 1.48
N GLY A 133 -8.61 -3.29 0.83
CA GLY A 133 -7.35 -3.68 1.48
C GLY A 133 -6.58 -2.48 2.05
N VAL A 134 -6.46 -1.37 1.32
CA VAL A 134 -5.78 -0.17 1.83
C VAL A 134 -6.55 0.50 2.96
N LEU A 135 -7.88 0.49 2.91
CA LEU A 135 -8.72 0.98 4.01
C LEU A 135 -8.52 0.11 5.26
N PHE A 136 -8.55 -1.21 5.11
CA PHE A 136 -8.28 -2.14 6.20
C PHE A 136 -6.90 -1.90 6.83
N ILE A 137 -5.83 -1.85 6.02
CA ILE A 137 -4.46 -1.60 6.49
C ILE A 137 -4.38 -0.25 7.21
N SER A 138 -5.04 0.79 6.70
CA SER A 138 -5.06 2.12 7.31
C SER A 138 -5.77 2.14 8.66
N ILE A 139 -6.93 1.47 8.76
CA ILE A 139 -7.67 1.33 10.03
C ILE A 139 -6.84 0.51 11.02
N TYR A 140 -6.26 -0.61 10.59
CA TYR A 140 -5.37 -1.42 11.41
C TYR A 140 -4.18 -0.60 11.93
N ALA A 141 -3.54 0.21 11.09
CA ALA A 141 -2.44 1.09 11.47
C ALA A 141 -2.83 2.08 12.57
N VAL A 142 -4.02 2.68 12.47
CA VAL A 142 -4.54 3.60 13.49
C VAL A 142 -4.83 2.87 14.80
N ILE A 143 -5.54 1.75 14.74
CA ILE A 143 -5.87 0.94 15.93
C ILE A 143 -4.58 0.47 16.62
N LEU A 144 -3.66 -0.12 15.88
CA LEU A 144 -2.38 -0.60 16.41
C LEU A 144 -1.59 0.52 17.08
N ASN A 145 -1.35 1.61 16.33
CA ASN A 145 -0.39 2.63 16.79
C ASN A 145 -1.00 3.60 17.79
N LYS A 146 -2.23 4.11 17.57
CA LYS A 146 -2.86 5.07 18.49
C LYS A 146 -3.51 4.42 19.70
N ILE A 147 -4.29 3.34 19.48
CA ILE A 147 -5.13 2.78 20.55
C ILE A 147 -4.35 1.76 21.38
N ILE A 148 -3.73 0.76 20.71
CA ILE A 148 -3.05 -0.33 21.42
C ILE A 148 -1.70 0.13 21.97
N LEU A 149 -0.86 0.72 21.12
CA LEU A 149 0.52 1.07 21.45
C LEU A 149 0.67 2.52 21.96
N LYS A 150 -0.41 3.31 21.94
CA LYS A 150 -0.47 4.69 22.44
C LYS A 150 0.65 5.58 21.89
N ARG A 151 0.97 5.41 20.59
CA ARG A 151 1.99 6.17 19.90
C ARG A 151 1.39 7.43 19.28
N ASP A 152 2.24 8.44 19.08
CA ASP A 152 1.87 9.56 18.22
C ASP A 152 1.90 9.10 16.75
N TYR A 153 0.71 8.83 16.23
CA TYR A 153 0.53 8.37 14.85
C TYR A 153 -0.44 9.30 14.15
N PRO A 154 0.06 10.28 13.38
CA PRO A 154 -0.76 11.30 12.75
C PRO A 154 -1.52 10.76 11.54
N TRP A 155 -2.72 11.27 11.35
CA TRP A 155 -3.56 10.93 10.19
C TRP A 155 -3.06 11.61 8.90
N PHE A 156 -2.64 12.88 9.01
CA PHE A 156 -2.13 13.74 7.93
C PHE A 156 -0.68 14.14 8.15
#